data_8ca943a8c01ec6412f648e3b0a3ca415
#
_entry.id   8ca943a8c01ec6412f648e3b0a3ca415
#
_cell.length_a   1.000
_cell.length_b   1.000
_cell.length_c   1.000
_cell.angle_alpha   90.00
_cell.angle_beta   90.00
_cell.angle_gamma   90.00
#
_symmetry.space_group_name_H-M   'P 1'
#
loop_
_entity.id
_entity.type
_entity.pdbx_description
1 polymer ?
#
loop_
_entity_poly.entity_id
_entity_poly.type
_entity_poly.pdbx_seq_one_letter_code
_entity_poly.pdbx_strand_id
1 'polypeptide(L)'
;MTNEELRKRFNPEGSLLRRQQMRMLEILVEIDKICKKHDIRYWLSSGTLIGAMRHNGFIPWDDDLDIEMMRSDYVRLMEVLPSELPDWLALQNDETDPNYFFYYAKVRDRRSKMLEQNNYDRLWQEQGIYIDIFPLEQHPIWLHKLTEKTVGHMYKIWRTSTDDAKAIRKVRRIFDFNNRFVFPCLRAILPLFTFHSSLFTSGMGIPFHKRRYMDEIFPLTTHVFEGREFPVPRDADAHLRHLYGDYMQLPDLNKLAIHVGKLEFFA
;
A
#
# COMPACT_ATOMS: atom_id res chain seq x y z
N MET A 1 15.09 3.61 23.86
CA MET A 1 15.59 2.33 23.33
C MET A 1 16.33 2.58 22.03
N THR A 2 17.45 1.94 21.84
CA THR A 2 18.20 1.96 20.57
C THR A 2 17.50 1.12 19.49
N ASN A 3 17.85 1.31 18.21
CA ASN A 3 17.33 0.48 17.13
C ASN A 3 17.65 -1.01 17.33
N GLU A 4 18.83 -1.32 17.86
CA GLU A 4 19.23 -2.69 18.15
C GLU A 4 18.38 -3.33 19.25
N GLU A 5 18.11 -2.61 20.34
CA GLU A 5 17.19 -3.06 21.41
C GLU A 5 15.77 -3.30 20.89
N LEU A 6 15.27 -2.42 20.02
CA LEU A 6 13.96 -2.57 19.40
C LEU A 6 13.90 -3.80 18.49
N ARG A 7 14.91 -4.00 17.63
CA ARG A 7 15.01 -5.19 16.78
C ARG A 7 15.08 -6.48 17.62
N LYS A 8 15.91 -6.51 18.65
CA LYS A 8 16.00 -7.66 19.55
C LYS A 8 14.68 -7.99 20.25
N ARG A 9 13.88 -6.97 20.56
CA ARG A 9 12.58 -7.13 21.24
C ARG A 9 11.48 -7.61 20.32
N PHE A 10 11.36 -7.06 19.10
CA PHE A 10 10.19 -7.24 18.26
C PHE A 10 10.41 -8.14 17.05
N ASN A 11 11.57 -8.04 16.39
CA ASN A 11 11.89 -8.80 15.18
C ASN A 11 13.32 -9.38 15.19
N PRO A 12 13.69 -10.14 16.25
CA PRO A 12 15.03 -10.75 16.29
C PRO A 12 15.23 -11.67 15.08
N GLU A 13 16.46 -11.86 14.68
CA GLU A 13 16.82 -12.71 13.53
C GLU A 13 16.20 -14.11 13.68
N GLY A 14 15.60 -14.62 12.59
CA GLY A 14 14.89 -15.90 12.56
C GLY A 14 13.46 -15.87 13.12
N SER A 15 12.98 -14.75 13.72
CA SER A 15 11.59 -14.62 14.16
C SER A 15 10.64 -14.64 12.96
N LEU A 16 9.38 -15.01 13.20
CA LEU A 16 8.34 -15.05 12.17
C LEU A 16 8.16 -13.70 11.49
N LEU A 17 8.09 -12.61 12.30
CA LEU A 17 7.98 -11.26 11.77
C LEU A 17 9.21 -10.86 10.95
N ARG A 18 10.44 -11.17 11.39
CA ARG A 18 11.64 -10.86 10.61
C ARG A 18 11.65 -11.60 9.28
N ARG A 19 11.27 -12.87 9.27
CA ARG A 19 11.12 -13.65 8.03
C ARG A 19 10.09 -13.05 7.08
N GLN A 20 8.96 -12.55 7.60
CA GLN A 20 7.96 -11.83 6.82
C GLN A 20 8.54 -10.55 6.22
N GLN A 21 9.20 -9.72 7.04
CA GLN A 21 9.84 -8.48 6.59
C GLN A 21 10.87 -8.74 5.48
N MET A 22 11.71 -9.76 5.62
CA MET A 22 12.67 -10.11 4.58
C MET A 22 12.00 -10.59 3.30
N ARG A 23 10.86 -11.29 3.40
CA ARG A 23 10.07 -11.69 2.23
C ARG A 23 9.43 -10.48 1.53
N MET A 24 8.93 -9.50 2.28
CA MET A 24 8.44 -8.23 1.71
C MET A 24 9.59 -7.46 1.02
N LEU A 25 10.79 -7.47 1.59
CA LEU A 25 11.97 -6.88 0.94
C LEU A 25 12.31 -7.57 -0.38
N GLU A 26 12.20 -8.90 -0.47
CA GLU A 26 12.40 -9.63 -1.74
C GLU A 26 11.41 -9.18 -2.80
N ILE A 27 10.13 -9.02 -2.43
CA ILE A 27 9.09 -8.50 -3.34
C ILE A 27 9.44 -7.08 -3.79
N LEU A 28 9.81 -6.19 -2.86
CA LEU A 28 10.18 -4.81 -3.18
C LEU A 28 11.37 -4.74 -4.15
N VAL A 29 12.37 -5.61 -3.97
CA VAL A 29 13.54 -5.68 -4.87
C VAL A 29 13.14 -6.07 -6.29
N GLU A 30 12.20 -7.01 -6.48
CA GLU A 30 11.72 -7.36 -7.82
C GLU A 30 10.91 -6.21 -8.44
N ILE A 31 10.04 -5.56 -7.66
CA ILE A 31 9.30 -4.37 -8.14
C ILE A 31 10.26 -3.24 -8.52
N ASP A 32 11.28 -2.97 -7.72
CA ASP A 32 12.29 -1.94 -8.02
C ASP A 32 13.02 -2.21 -9.34
N LYS A 33 13.41 -3.47 -9.60
CA LYS A 33 14.01 -3.87 -10.88
C LYS A 33 13.09 -3.59 -12.06
N ILE A 34 11.81 -3.98 -11.95
CA ILE A 34 10.80 -3.76 -13.00
C ILE A 34 10.58 -2.25 -13.20
N CYS A 35 10.42 -1.49 -12.13
CA CYS A 35 10.24 -0.05 -12.20
C CYS A 35 11.43 0.65 -12.89
N LYS A 36 12.65 0.28 -12.54
CA LYS A 36 13.87 0.80 -13.20
C LYS A 36 13.95 0.43 -14.69
N LYS A 37 13.61 -0.81 -15.02
CA LYS A 37 13.61 -1.29 -16.42
C LYS A 37 12.64 -0.50 -17.32
N HIS A 38 11.49 -0.11 -16.78
CA HIS A 38 10.40 0.55 -17.51
C HIS A 38 10.31 2.06 -17.27
N ASP A 39 11.29 2.67 -16.57
CA ASP A 39 11.27 4.09 -16.19
C ASP A 39 9.95 4.48 -15.49
N ILE A 40 9.54 3.69 -14.50
CA ILE A 40 8.36 3.90 -13.66
C ILE A 40 8.83 4.45 -12.31
N ARG A 41 8.31 5.59 -11.91
CA ARG A 41 8.68 6.25 -10.65
C ARG A 41 7.76 5.80 -9.53
N TYR A 42 8.35 5.43 -8.41
CA TYR A 42 7.68 5.14 -7.16
C TYR A 42 8.54 5.61 -5.99
N TRP A 43 8.01 5.58 -4.79
CA TRP A 43 8.78 5.86 -3.56
C TRP A 43 8.24 5.06 -2.39
N LEU A 44 9.07 4.83 -1.37
CA LEU A 44 8.66 4.24 -0.11
C LEU A 44 7.67 5.18 0.58
N SER A 45 6.60 4.62 1.17
CA SER A 45 5.51 5.39 1.77
C SER A 45 5.17 4.92 3.17
N SER A 46 4.31 5.66 3.84
CA SER A 46 3.68 5.28 5.12
C SER A 46 4.68 4.78 6.18
N GLY A 47 4.37 3.65 6.81
CA GLY A 47 5.23 2.98 7.79
C GLY A 47 6.59 2.61 7.22
N THR A 48 6.65 2.20 5.97
CA THR A 48 7.90 1.86 5.28
C THR A 48 8.85 3.05 5.17
N LEU A 49 8.33 4.24 4.83
CA LEU A 49 9.14 5.45 4.78
C LEU A 49 9.60 5.90 6.19
N ILE A 50 8.73 5.81 7.19
CA ILE A 50 9.12 6.03 8.59
C ILE A 50 10.25 5.07 8.99
N GLY A 51 10.12 3.80 8.61
CA GLY A 51 11.13 2.78 8.85
C GLY A 51 12.47 3.11 8.21
N ALA A 52 12.47 3.54 6.94
CA ALA A 52 13.66 4.01 6.24
C ALA A 52 14.35 5.15 7.01
N MET A 53 13.59 6.21 7.32
CA MET A 53 14.14 7.43 7.94
C MET A 53 14.57 7.24 9.40
N ARG A 54 13.87 6.43 10.18
CA ARG A 54 14.09 6.26 11.62
C ARG A 54 14.97 5.06 11.98
N HIS A 55 14.91 3.99 11.18
CA HIS A 55 15.52 2.70 11.49
C HIS A 55 16.48 2.19 10.40
N ASN A 56 16.61 2.87 9.26
CA ASN A 56 17.30 2.39 8.05
C ASN A 56 16.81 1.00 7.60
N GLY A 57 15.53 0.72 7.78
CA GLY A 57 14.89 -0.56 7.49
C GLY A 57 13.46 -0.57 8.02
N PHE A 58 12.88 -1.75 8.18
CA PHE A 58 11.54 -1.86 8.76
C PHE A 58 11.45 -1.25 10.16
N ILE A 59 10.31 -0.66 10.47
CA ILE A 59 9.94 -0.44 11.86
C ILE A 59 9.92 -1.83 12.54
N PRO A 60 10.61 -2.04 13.69
CA PRO A 60 10.84 -3.38 14.24
C PRO A 60 9.57 -4.21 14.52
N TRP A 61 8.42 -3.58 14.72
CA TRP A 61 7.13 -4.25 14.97
C TRP A 61 6.15 -4.19 13.79
N ASP A 62 6.58 -3.66 12.64
CA ASP A 62 5.71 -3.47 11.48
C ASP A 62 5.62 -4.74 10.63
N ASP A 63 4.43 -5.04 10.15
CA ASP A 63 4.11 -6.26 9.42
C ASP A 63 3.55 -6.00 8.01
N ASP A 64 3.72 -4.76 7.51
CA ASP A 64 3.37 -4.35 6.14
C ASP A 64 4.51 -3.60 5.44
N LEU A 65 4.36 -3.38 4.14
CA LEU A 65 5.25 -2.58 3.30
C LEU A 65 4.45 -1.88 2.22
N ASP A 66 4.58 -0.55 2.20
CA ASP A 66 3.84 0.34 1.33
C ASP A 66 4.75 1.11 0.37
N ILE A 67 4.35 1.18 -0.89
CA ILE A 67 4.90 2.11 -1.86
C ILE A 67 3.79 2.98 -2.47
N GLU A 68 4.14 4.23 -2.76
CA GLU A 68 3.27 5.17 -3.47
C GLU A 68 3.86 5.54 -4.83
N MET A 69 3.02 5.87 -5.77
CA MET A 69 3.41 6.40 -7.08
C MET A 69 2.32 7.28 -7.66
N MET A 70 2.67 8.12 -8.64
CA MET A 70 1.66 8.87 -9.39
C MET A 70 0.76 7.90 -10.16
N ARG A 71 -0.52 8.24 -10.32
CA ARG A 71 -1.47 7.37 -11.03
C ARG A 71 -1.00 7.00 -12.45
N SER A 72 -0.34 7.89 -13.17
CA SER A 72 0.20 7.58 -14.49
C SER A 72 1.23 6.45 -14.44
N ASP A 73 2.12 6.50 -13.46
CA ASP A 73 3.12 5.46 -13.24
C ASP A 73 2.47 4.16 -12.72
N TYR A 74 1.43 4.26 -11.86
CA TYR A 74 0.64 3.12 -11.39
C TYR A 74 -0.02 2.36 -12.55
N VAL A 75 -0.69 3.05 -13.47
CA VAL A 75 -1.33 2.41 -14.62
C VAL A 75 -0.29 1.67 -15.47
N ARG A 76 0.84 2.30 -15.79
CA ARG A 76 1.95 1.66 -16.52
C ARG A 76 2.50 0.43 -15.78
N LEU A 77 2.62 0.52 -14.45
CA LEU A 77 3.09 -0.61 -13.65
C LEU A 77 2.10 -1.78 -13.73
N MET A 78 0.79 -1.53 -13.61
CA MET A 78 -0.23 -2.59 -13.72
C MET A 78 -0.23 -3.27 -15.08
N GLU A 79 0.11 -2.57 -16.15
CA GLU A 79 0.23 -3.13 -17.52
C GLU A 79 1.45 -4.05 -17.67
N VAL A 80 2.57 -3.74 -17.02
CA VAL A 80 3.82 -4.52 -17.21
C VAL A 80 3.98 -5.67 -16.21
N LEU A 81 3.45 -5.55 -14.99
CA LEU A 81 3.63 -6.56 -13.94
C LEU A 81 3.20 -7.97 -14.35
N PRO A 82 2.06 -8.20 -15.06
CA PRO A 82 1.63 -9.56 -15.41
C PRO A 82 2.64 -10.34 -16.25
N SER A 83 3.48 -9.65 -17.04
CA SER A 83 4.49 -10.28 -17.91
C SER A 83 5.90 -10.27 -17.32
N GLU A 84 6.17 -9.47 -16.30
CA GLU A 84 7.50 -9.25 -15.76
C GLU A 84 7.71 -9.90 -14.38
N LEU A 85 6.62 -10.20 -13.65
CA LEU A 85 6.74 -10.85 -12.36
C LEU A 85 7.24 -12.29 -12.50
N PRO A 86 8.18 -12.71 -11.65
CA PRO A 86 8.57 -14.12 -11.57
C PRO A 86 7.40 -14.99 -11.06
N ASP A 87 7.40 -16.28 -11.38
CA ASP A 87 6.31 -17.22 -11.09
C ASP A 87 5.91 -17.30 -9.60
N TRP A 88 6.86 -16.96 -8.71
CA TRP A 88 6.60 -16.95 -7.27
C TRP A 88 5.90 -15.69 -6.76
N LEU A 89 5.65 -14.70 -7.64
CA LEU A 89 4.87 -13.50 -7.33
C LEU A 89 3.56 -13.47 -8.12
N ALA A 90 2.58 -12.80 -7.57
CA ALA A 90 1.30 -12.55 -8.22
C ALA A 90 0.90 -11.09 -8.05
N LEU A 91 0.48 -10.45 -9.15
CA LEU A 91 -0.27 -9.20 -9.09
C LEU A 91 -1.68 -9.51 -8.59
N GLN A 92 -2.14 -8.80 -7.57
CA GLN A 92 -3.51 -8.85 -7.09
C GLN A 92 -4.15 -7.47 -7.19
N ASN A 93 -5.11 -7.36 -8.08
CA ASN A 93 -5.98 -6.20 -8.29
C ASN A 93 -7.37 -6.68 -8.73
N ASP A 94 -8.24 -5.78 -9.14
CA ASP A 94 -9.61 -6.09 -9.57
C ASP A 94 -9.71 -6.84 -10.91
N GLU A 95 -8.64 -6.88 -11.69
CA GLU A 95 -8.55 -7.60 -12.96
C GLU A 95 -8.07 -9.04 -12.76
N THR A 96 -7.13 -9.25 -11.84
CA THR A 96 -6.48 -10.55 -11.62
C THR A 96 -7.17 -11.40 -10.56
N ASP A 97 -7.90 -10.78 -9.61
CA ASP A 97 -8.67 -11.48 -8.58
C ASP A 97 -10.12 -11.00 -8.57
N PRO A 98 -11.10 -11.82 -9.02
CA PRO A 98 -12.49 -11.42 -9.15
C PRO A 98 -13.17 -11.05 -7.84
N ASN A 99 -12.60 -11.43 -6.70
CA ASN A 99 -13.11 -11.11 -5.37
C ASN A 99 -12.36 -9.95 -4.69
N TYR A 100 -11.32 -9.41 -5.34
CA TYR A 100 -10.60 -8.26 -4.82
C TYR A 100 -11.42 -6.98 -4.99
N PHE A 101 -11.48 -6.15 -3.95
CA PHE A 101 -12.31 -4.93 -3.93
C PHE A 101 -11.62 -3.72 -3.30
N PHE A 102 -10.28 -3.71 -3.26
CA PHE A 102 -9.53 -2.52 -2.92
C PHE A 102 -9.20 -1.71 -4.18
N TYR A 103 -9.09 -0.39 -4.04
CA TYR A 103 -8.77 0.53 -5.15
C TYR A 103 -7.26 0.77 -5.32
N TYR A 104 -6.45 -0.13 -4.80
CA TYR A 104 -5.01 -0.20 -4.96
C TYR A 104 -4.60 -1.66 -5.20
N ALA A 105 -3.38 -1.88 -5.65
CA ALA A 105 -2.90 -3.22 -5.94
C ALA A 105 -2.03 -3.77 -4.82
N LYS A 106 -1.92 -5.10 -4.79
CA LYS A 106 -0.93 -5.84 -4.00
C LYS A 106 -0.06 -6.68 -4.94
N VAL A 107 1.20 -6.88 -4.56
CA VAL A 107 2.01 -7.96 -5.13
C VAL A 107 2.23 -8.99 -4.04
N ARG A 108 1.82 -10.22 -4.30
CA ARG A 108 1.76 -11.31 -3.34
C ARG A 108 2.81 -12.39 -3.59
N ASP A 109 3.39 -12.93 -2.52
CA ASP A 109 4.30 -14.07 -2.54
C ASP A 109 3.53 -15.39 -2.50
N ARG A 110 3.59 -16.18 -3.56
CA ARG A 110 2.95 -17.51 -3.65
C ARG A 110 3.60 -18.61 -2.82
N ARG A 111 4.79 -18.34 -2.26
CA ARG A 111 5.52 -19.26 -1.37
C ARG A 111 5.13 -19.08 0.09
N SER A 112 4.06 -18.38 0.36
CA SER A 112 3.53 -18.13 1.70
C SER A 112 2.01 -18.07 1.70
N LYS A 113 1.42 -18.22 2.89
CA LYS A 113 0.01 -17.93 3.14
C LYS A 113 -0.11 -17.07 4.38
N MET A 114 -0.77 -15.93 4.23
CA MET A 114 -1.01 -14.98 5.30
C MET A 114 -2.49 -14.61 5.33
N LEU A 115 -3.12 -14.77 6.49
CA LEU A 115 -4.50 -14.34 6.72
C LEU A 115 -4.49 -13.03 7.51
N GLU A 116 -5.17 -12.03 7.00
CA GLU A 116 -5.30 -10.74 7.66
C GLU A 116 -6.30 -10.83 8.84
N GLN A 117 -6.02 -10.15 9.95
CA GLN A 117 -6.91 -10.13 11.13
C GLN A 117 -8.31 -9.57 10.82
N ASN A 118 -8.39 -8.63 9.86
CA ASN A 118 -9.65 -8.02 9.43
C ASN A 118 -10.52 -8.96 8.57
N ASN A 119 -9.97 -10.10 8.15
CA ASN A 119 -10.63 -11.13 7.34
C ASN A 119 -11.25 -10.62 6.02
N TYR A 120 -10.65 -9.55 5.42
CA TYR A 120 -11.08 -9.05 4.12
C TYR A 120 -10.72 -10.02 3.00
N ASP A 121 -9.63 -10.75 3.17
CA ASP A 121 -8.98 -11.65 2.22
C ASP A 121 -9.62 -13.06 2.11
N ARG A 122 -10.67 -13.37 2.90
CA ARG A 122 -11.22 -14.71 3.06
C ARG A 122 -11.72 -15.39 1.77
N LEU A 123 -12.02 -14.61 0.72
CA LEU A 123 -12.42 -15.13 -0.60
C LEU A 123 -11.43 -14.73 -1.71
N TRP A 124 -10.30 -14.13 -1.39
CA TRP A 124 -9.31 -13.78 -2.39
C TRP A 124 -8.53 -15.01 -2.86
N GLN A 125 -8.12 -14.99 -4.12
CA GLN A 125 -7.38 -16.11 -4.71
C GLN A 125 -5.94 -16.16 -4.21
N GLU A 126 -5.29 -15.00 -4.11
CA GLU A 126 -3.93 -14.88 -3.61
C GLU A 126 -3.97 -14.40 -2.15
N GLN A 127 -3.30 -15.15 -1.25
CA GLN A 127 -3.28 -14.89 0.19
C GLN A 127 -1.86 -14.94 0.77
N GLY A 128 -0.83 -14.73 -0.04
CA GLY A 128 0.56 -14.70 0.42
C GLY A 128 0.97 -13.40 1.10
N ILE A 129 2.17 -13.34 1.65
CA ILE A 129 2.82 -12.09 2.09
C ILE A 129 2.79 -11.10 0.93
N TYR A 130 2.60 -9.81 1.20
CA TYR A 130 2.40 -8.81 0.16
C TYR A 130 3.12 -7.49 0.42
N ILE A 131 3.18 -6.68 -0.61
CA ILE A 131 3.38 -5.23 -0.51
C ILE A 131 2.18 -4.52 -1.13
N ASP A 132 1.87 -3.34 -0.59
CA ASP A 132 0.79 -2.47 -1.07
C ASP A 132 1.33 -1.40 -2.01
N ILE A 133 0.62 -1.19 -3.13
CA ILE A 133 0.98 -0.22 -4.17
C ILE A 133 -0.15 0.79 -4.30
N PHE A 134 0.08 2.03 -3.84
CA PHE A 134 -0.94 3.07 -3.79
C PHE A 134 -0.76 4.10 -4.91
N PRO A 135 -1.79 4.35 -5.74
CA PRO A 135 -1.78 5.48 -6.66
C PRO A 135 -2.04 6.80 -5.92
N LEU A 136 -1.34 7.86 -6.32
CA LEU A 136 -1.69 9.24 -5.97
C LEU A 136 -2.42 9.93 -7.11
N GLU A 137 -3.45 10.67 -6.78
CA GLU A 137 -4.30 11.41 -7.71
C GLU A 137 -4.51 12.86 -7.27
N GLN A 138 -4.67 13.75 -8.25
CA GLN A 138 -5.04 15.13 -7.98
C GLN A 138 -6.57 15.25 -7.91
N HIS A 139 -7.11 15.46 -6.73
CA HIS A 139 -8.53 15.75 -6.54
C HIS A 139 -8.80 16.44 -5.19
N PRO A 140 -9.94 17.18 -5.08
CA PRO A 140 -10.28 17.87 -3.84
C PRO A 140 -10.55 16.89 -2.68
N ILE A 141 -10.13 17.25 -1.48
CA ILE A 141 -10.32 16.43 -0.27
C ILE A 141 -11.80 16.13 0.02
N TRP A 142 -12.70 17.06 -0.26
CA TRP A 142 -14.14 16.83 -0.05
C TRP A 142 -14.66 15.67 -0.91
N LEU A 143 -14.15 15.57 -2.16
CA LEU A 143 -14.51 14.47 -3.05
C LEU A 143 -13.92 13.16 -2.55
N HIS A 144 -12.65 13.18 -2.09
CA HIS A 144 -12.04 12.01 -1.48
C HIS A 144 -12.89 11.48 -0.32
N LYS A 145 -13.29 12.36 0.61
CA LYS A 145 -14.17 12.00 1.73
C LYS A 145 -15.53 11.44 1.29
N LEU A 146 -16.06 11.90 0.16
CA LEU A 146 -17.28 11.34 -0.39
C LEU A 146 -17.09 9.92 -0.93
N THR A 147 -16.03 9.68 -1.68
CA THR A 147 -15.69 8.35 -2.19
C THR A 147 -15.35 7.38 -1.06
N GLU A 148 -14.66 7.85 -0.02
CA GLU A 148 -14.35 7.08 1.19
C GLU A 148 -15.62 6.58 1.91
N LYS A 149 -16.69 7.39 1.99
CA LYS A 149 -17.99 6.96 2.56
C LYS A 149 -18.60 5.78 1.80
N THR A 150 -18.53 5.82 0.47
CA THR A 150 -19.04 4.72 -0.37
C THR A 150 -18.26 3.43 -0.11
N VAL A 151 -16.94 3.54 -0.01
CA VAL A 151 -16.05 2.42 0.31
C VAL A 151 -16.28 1.91 1.73
N GLY A 152 -16.45 2.80 2.70
CA GLY A 152 -16.82 2.44 4.07
C GLY A 152 -18.12 1.63 4.15
N HIS A 153 -19.10 1.95 3.27
CA HIS A 153 -20.32 1.15 3.14
C HIS A 153 -20.04 -0.26 2.60
N MET A 154 -19.17 -0.40 1.58
CA MET A 154 -18.73 -1.71 1.07
C MET A 154 -18.07 -2.55 2.15
N TYR A 155 -17.13 -1.97 2.90
CA TYR A 155 -16.45 -2.65 4.01
C TYR A 155 -17.42 -3.06 5.12
N LYS A 156 -18.42 -2.23 5.42
CA LYS A 156 -19.48 -2.58 6.37
C LYS A 156 -20.27 -3.80 5.91
N ILE A 157 -20.74 -3.83 4.64
CA ILE A 157 -21.42 -4.98 4.07
C ILE A 157 -20.59 -6.24 4.22
N TRP A 158 -19.30 -6.18 3.87
CA TRP A 158 -18.40 -7.31 3.94
C TRP A 158 -18.20 -7.83 5.36
N ARG A 159 -17.93 -6.94 6.32
CA ARG A 159 -17.67 -7.32 7.72
C ARG A 159 -18.90 -7.84 8.47
N THR A 160 -20.10 -7.37 8.14
CA THR A 160 -21.31 -7.72 8.91
C THR A 160 -22.12 -8.83 8.28
N SER A 161 -21.75 -9.31 7.12
CA SER A 161 -22.49 -10.38 6.44
C SER A 161 -22.17 -11.76 7.00
N THR A 162 -23.20 -12.58 7.14
CA THR A 162 -23.12 -14.02 7.44
C THR A 162 -23.15 -14.89 6.19
N ASP A 163 -23.43 -14.31 5.01
CA ASP A 163 -23.45 -14.97 3.70
C ASP A 163 -22.41 -14.31 2.79
N ASP A 164 -21.23 -14.92 2.72
CA ASP A 164 -20.10 -14.41 1.95
C ASP A 164 -20.39 -14.31 0.45
N ALA A 165 -21.10 -15.28 -0.12
CA ALA A 165 -21.42 -15.28 -1.54
C ALA A 165 -22.38 -14.14 -1.92
N LYS A 166 -23.30 -13.77 -1.04
CA LYS A 166 -24.19 -12.63 -1.23
C LYS A 166 -23.46 -11.31 -1.00
N ALA A 167 -22.61 -11.27 0.04
CA ALA A 167 -21.83 -10.08 0.39
C ALA A 167 -20.88 -9.71 -0.75
N ILE A 168 -20.06 -10.64 -1.24
CA ILE A 168 -19.09 -10.35 -2.29
C ILE A 168 -19.77 -9.89 -3.59
N ARG A 169 -20.87 -10.49 -3.99
CA ARG A 169 -21.65 -10.03 -5.16
C ARG A 169 -22.13 -8.58 -5.00
N LYS A 170 -22.56 -8.18 -3.79
CA LYS A 170 -23.02 -6.82 -3.52
C LYS A 170 -21.85 -5.83 -3.50
N VAL A 171 -20.76 -6.20 -2.82
CA VAL A 171 -19.52 -5.40 -2.76
C VAL A 171 -18.95 -5.20 -4.16
N ARG A 172 -18.82 -6.28 -4.96
CA ARG A 172 -18.29 -6.18 -6.33
C ARG A 172 -19.17 -5.31 -7.23
N ARG A 173 -20.51 -5.38 -7.13
CA ARG A 173 -21.39 -4.49 -7.91
C ARG A 173 -21.14 -3.01 -7.61
N ILE A 174 -20.97 -2.65 -6.33
CA ILE A 174 -20.68 -1.26 -5.93
C ILE A 174 -19.27 -0.88 -6.41
N PHE A 175 -18.30 -1.74 -6.20
CA PHE A 175 -16.92 -1.54 -6.63
C PHE A 175 -16.83 -1.34 -8.15
N ASP A 176 -17.40 -2.27 -8.93
CA ASP A 176 -17.37 -2.23 -10.40
C ASP A 176 -18.07 -0.99 -10.94
N PHE A 177 -19.20 -0.59 -10.36
CA PHE A 177 -19.89 0.64 -10.74
C PHE A 177 -19.02 1.87 -10.50
N ASN A 178 -18.40 1.97 -9.33
CA ASN A 178 -17.50 3.06 -9.03
C ASN A 178 -16.28 3.07 -9.95
N ASN A 179 -15.63 1.92 -10.12
CA ASN A 179 -14.37 1.81 -10.87
C ASN A 179 -14.55 2.01 -12.37
N ARG A 180 -15.68 1.53 -12.94
CA ARG A 180 -15.93 1.61 -14.39
C ARG A 180 -16.67 2.87 -14.84
N PHE A 181 -17.43 3.51 -13.97
CA PHE A 181 -18.24 4.67 -14.35
C PHE A 181 -17.95 5.90 -13.50
N VAL A 182 -18.08 5.83 -12.16
CA VAL A 182 -18.01 7.01 -11.31
C VAL A 182 -16.61 7.63 -11.34
N PHE A 183 -15.59 6.86 -11.04
CA PHE A 183 -14.22 7.38 -10.94
C PHE A 183 -13.63 7.83 -12.28
N PRO A 184 -13.84 7.12 -13.42
CA PRO A 184 -13.42 7.64 -14.73
C PRO A 184 -14.12 8.94 -15.11
N CYS A 185 -15.43 9.07 -14.88
CA CYS A 185 -16.15 10.31 -15.12
C CYS A 185 -15.59 11.46 -14.26
N LEU A 186 -15.36 11.22 -12.98
CA LEU A 186 -14.76 12.20 -12.08
C LEU A 186 -13.36 12.61 -12.55
N ARG A 187 -12.50 11.66 -12.93
CA ARG A 187 -11.16 11.94 -13.46
C ARG A 187 -11.17 12.76 -14.74
N ALA A 188 -12.18 12.58 -15.60
CA ALA A 188 -12.33 13.35 -16.83
C ALA A 188 -12.79 14.80 -16.56
N ILE A 189 -13.64 15.01 -15.55
CA ILE A 189 -14.26 16.30 -15.27
C ILE A 189 -13.40 17.15 -14.32
N LEU A 190 -12.76 16.56 -13.32
CA LEU A 190 -12.03 17.29 -12.28
C LEU A 190 -10.91 18.21 -12.80
N PRO A 191 -10.09 17.82 -13.79
CA PRO A 191 -9.07 18.71 -14.33
C PRO A 191 -9.62 20.02 -14.87
N LEU A 192 -10.89 20.04 -15.30
CA LEU A 192 -11.54 21.26 -15.78
C LEU A 192 -11.75 22.32 -14.67
N PHE A 193 -11.71 21.90 -13.41
CA PHE A 193 -11.98 22.77 -12.25
C PHE A 193 -10.79 22.91 -11.29
N THR A 194 -9.71 22.15 -11.47
CA THR A 194 -8.58 22.06 -10.51
C THR A 194 -7.24 22.48 -11.10
N PHE A 195 -7.22 23.35 -12.09
CA PHE A 195 -6.09 23.68 -12.97
C PHE A 195 -4.76 24.09 -12.30
N HIS A 196 -4.72 24.39 -10.99
CA HIS A 196 -3.51 24.92 -10.34
C HIS A 196 -3.25 24.35 -8.94
N SER A 197 -3.81 23.19 -8.60
CA SER A 197 -3.57 22.61 -7.28
C SER A 197 -2.34 21.72 -7.31
N SER A 198 -1.32 22.05 -6.53
CA SER A 198 -0.17 21.17 -6.23
C SER A 198 -0.52 20.06 -5.24
N LEU A 199 -1.82 19.94 -4.88
CA LEU A 199 -2.29 19.06 -3.83
C LEU A 199 -2.74 17.71 -4.40
N PHE A 200 -2.14 16.66 -3.89
CA PHE A 200 -2.48 15.29 -4.23
C PHE A 200 -2.95 14.54 -2.99
N THR A 201 -3.71 13.50 -3.19
CA THR A 201 -4.16 12.56 -2.15
C THR A 201 -4.02 11.14 -2.70
N SER A 202 -4.21 10.14 -1.85
CA SER A 202 -4.35 8.76 -2.32
C SER A 202 -5.50 8.65 -3.32
N GLY A 203 -5.48 7.64 -4.16
CA GLY A 203 -6.50 7.41 -5.19
C GLY A 203 -7.93 7.38 -4.63
N MET A 204 -8.91 7.72 -5.48
CA MET A 204 -10.31 7.69 -5.09
C MET A 204 -10.71 6.33 -4.53
N GLY A 205 -11.42 6.34 -3.40
CA GLY A 205 -11.85 5.13 -2.73
C GLY A 205 -10.82 4.52 -1.74
N ILE A 206 -9.62 5.03 -1.68
CA ILE A 206 -8.62 4.60 -0.70
C ILE A 206 -8.83 5.38 0.61
N PRO A 207 -8.93 4.74 1.79
CA PRO A 207 -9.32 5.43 3.04
C PRO A 207 -8.18 6.26 3.68
N PHE A 208 -7.36 6.93 2.88
CA PHE A 208 -6.27 7.79 3.32
C PHE A 208 -6.35 9.14 2.62
N HIS A 209 -6.97 10.13 3.27
CA HIS A 209 -7.27 11.42 2.67
C HIS A 209 -6.29 12.55 3.01
N LYS A 210 -5.13 12.24 3.59
CA LYS A 210 -4.14 13.27 3.90
C LYS A 210 -3.50 13.82 2.62
N ARG A 211 -3.19 15.11 2.63
CA ARG A 211 -2.59 15.81 1.49
C ARG A 211 -1.14 15.42 1.30
N ARG A 212 -0.72 15.35 0.03
CA ARG A 212 0.67 15.21 -0.40
C ARG A 212 1.06 16.46 -1.18
N TYR A 213 2.27 16.95 -0.96
CA TYR A 213 2.81 18.11 -1.64
C TYR A 213 3.88 17.67 -2.62
N MET A 214 3.72 18.05 -3.90
CA MET A 214 4.63 17.58 -4.97
C MET A 214 6.04 18.12 -4.84
N ASP A 215 6.20 19.31 -4.28
CA ASP A 215 7.48 19.93 -3.99
C ASP A 215 8.27 19.25 -2.85
N GLU A 216 7.58 18.50 -1.97
CA GLU A 216 8.23 17.62 -0.98
C GLU A 216 8.62 16.28 -1.59
N ILE A 217 7.85 15.79 -2.56
CA ILE A 217 8.07 14.49 -3.17
C ILE A 217 9.12 14.57 -4.27
N PHE A 218 9.01 15.54 -5.21
CA PHE A 218 9.85 15.60 -6.40
C PHE A 218 10.90 16.73 -6.36
N PRO A 219 12.09 16.49 -7.00
CA PRO A 219 12.52 15.22 -7.60
C PRO A 219 12.80 14.17 -6.53
N LEU A 220 12.52 12.89 -6.82
CA LEU A 220 12.83 11.80 -5.90
C LEU A 220 14.33 11.77 -5.57
N THR A 221 14.65 11.35 -4.36
CA THR A 221 16.00 10.99 -3.91
C THR A 221 16.04 9.51 -3.51
N THR A 222 17.15 9.04 -2.95
CA THR A 222 17.27 7.67 -2.44
C THR A 222 17.61 7.68 -0.95
N HIS A 223 17.20 6.62 -0.25
CA HIS A 223 17.59 6.37 1.14
C HIS A 223 17.81 4.88 1.36
N VAL A 224 18.66 4.56 2.34
CA VAL A 224 18.94 3.17 2.70
C VAL A 224 17.76 2.57 3.43
N PHE A 225 17.31 1.41 2.96
CA PHE A 225 16.32 0.56 3.62
C PHE A 225 16.79 -0.90 3.56
N GLU A 226 17.00 -1.53 4.72
CA GLU A 226 17.54 -2.90 4.84
C GLU A 226 18.83 -3.13 4.01
N GLY A 227 19.75 -2.15 4.06
CA GLY A 227 21.05 -2.23 3.38
C GLY A 227 21.02 -2.01 1.86
N ARG A 228 19.90 -1.58 1.29
CA ARG A 228 19.73 -1.25 -0.13
C ARG A 228 19.18 0.15 -0.30
N GLU A 229 19.47 0.82 -1.41
CA GLU A 229 18.92 2.13 -1.73
C GLU A 229 17.60 1.99 -2.49
N PHE A 230 16.57 2.70 -1.99
CA PHE A 230 15.26 2.81 -2.63
C PHE A 230 14.83 4.26 -2.78
N PRO A 231 13.96 4.57 -3.76
CA PRO A 231 13.44 5.92 -3.95
C PRO A 231 12.61 6.38 -2.75
N VAL A 232 12.82 7.62 -2.34
CA VAL A 232 12.07 8.31 -1.29
C VAL A 232 11.73 9.74 -1.73
N PRO A 233 10.73 10.41 -1.12
CA PRO A 233 10.48 11.83 -1.35
C PRO A 233 11.74 12.67 -1.12
N ARG A 234 11.91 13.74 -1.91
CA ARG A 234 13.03 14.68 -1.81
C ARG A 234 13.20 15.22 -0.38
N ASP A 235 12.11 15.64 0.22
CA ASP A 235 12.03 16.08 1.61
C ASP A 235 11.15 15.11 2.41
N ALA A 236 11.72 13.94 2.67
CA ALA A 236 11.02 12.88 3.40
C ALA A 236 10.64 13.30 4.83
N ASP A 237 11.43 14.19 5.48
CA ASP A 237 11.12 14.68 6.83
C ASP A 237 9.88 15.58 6.81
N ALA A 238 9.82 16.59 5.92
CA ALA A 238 8.65 17.46 5.80
C ALA A 238 7.40 16.64 5.42
N HIS A 239 7.54 15.74 4.45
CA HIS A 239 6.46 14.85 4.01
C HIS A 239 5.90 14.00 5.16
N LEU A 240 6.75 13.36 5.94
CA LEU A 240 6.33 12.54 7.09
C LEU A 240 5.73 13.38 8.21
N ARG A 241 6.27 14.58 8.49
CA ARG A 241 5.69 15.49 9.50
C ARG A 241 4.28 15.95 9.12
N HIS A 242 4.02 16.22 7.84
CA HIS A 242 2.66 16.55 7.38
C HIS A 242 1.70 15.37 7.53
N LEU A 243 2.16 14.14 7.30
CA LEU A 243 1.30 12.95 7.39
C LEU A 243 1.11 12.46 8.83
N TYR A 244 2.15 12.51 9.66
CA TYR A 244 2.16 11.79 10.94
C TYR A 244 2.54 12.67 12.14
N GLY A 245 2.90 13.94 11.93
CA GLY A 245 3.38 14.83 12.98
C GLY A 245 4.80 14.46 13.40
N ASP A 246 5.06 14.35 14.68
CA ASP A 246 6.39 13.94 15.17
C ASP A 246 6.60 12.43 15.03
N TYR A 247 6.82 11.98 13.79
CA TYR A 247 7.03 10.57 13.46
C TYR A 247 8.32 9.97 14.05
N MET A 248 9.25 10.81 14.51
CA MET A 248 10.47 10.35 15.18
C MET A 248 10.19 9.86 16.60
N GLN A 249 9.09 10.30 17.22
CA GLN A 249 8.67 9.81 18.52
C GLN A 249 8.14 8.38 18.40
N LEU A 250 8.60 7.48 19.30
CA LEU A 250 8.09 6.12 19.37
C LEU A 250 6.65 6.11 19.91
N PRO A 251 5.76 5.28 19.36
CA PRO A 251 4.42 5.09 19.90
C PRO A 251 4.48 4.34 21.25
N ASP A 252 3.32 4.17 21.88
CA ASP A 252 3.19 3.27 23.03
C ASP A 252 3.43 1.82 22.59
N LEU A 253 4.61 1.31 22.91
CA LEU A 253 5.08 -0.03 22.50
C LEU A 253 4.27 -1.19 23.12
N ASN A 254 3.29 -0.90 23.96
CA ASN A 254 2.37 -1.90 24.52
C ASN A 254 1.01 -1.93 23.80
N LYS A 255 0.79 -1.02 22.83
CA LYS A 255 -0.47 -0.88 22.09
C LYS A 255 -0.24 -0.88 20.57
N LEU A 256 0.67 -1.72 20.11
CA LEU A 256 0.99 -1.81 18.69
C LEU A 256 -0.13 -2.52 17.92
N ALA A 257 -0.48 -2.00 16.75
CA ALA A 257 -1.37 -2.68 15.82
C ALA A 257 -0.61 -3.86 15.18
N ILE A 258 -1.28 -4.98 15.01
CA ILE A 258 -0.80 -6.15 14.26
C ILE A 258 -1.87 -6.44 13.21
N HIS A 259 -1.47 -6.57 11.94
CA HIS A 259 -2.40 -6.83 10.84
C HIS A 259 -2.50 -8.31 10.52
N VAL A 260 -1.43 -9.06 10.77
CA VAL A 260 -1.31 -10.50 10.48
C VAL A 260 -2.00 -11.33 11.55
N GLY A 261 -2.94 -12.18 11.13
CA GLY A 261 -3.59 -13.18 11.98
C GLY A 261 -2.87 -14.51 12.00
N LYS A 262 -2.52 -15.05 10.83
CA LYS A 262 -1.80 -16.32 10.66
C LYS A 262 -0.85 -16.22 9.47
N LEU A 263 0.36 -16.73 9.64
CA LEU A 263 1.37 -16.75 8.60
C LEU A 263 2.02 -18.13 8.49
N GLU A 264 2.08 -18.66 7.26
CA GLU A 264 2.71 -19.91 6.92
C GLU A 264 3.65 -19.69 5.73
N PHE A 265 4.83 -20.33 5.75
CA PHE A 265 5.76 -20.36 4.63
C PHE A 265 5.72 -21.74 4.00
N PHE A 266 5.68 -21.79 2.68
CA PHE A 266 5.80 -23.03 1.93
C PHE A 266 7.26 -23.27 1.56
N ALA A 267 7.63 -24.53 1.41
CA ALA A 267 8.98 -24.96 1.05
C ALA A 267 9.30 -24.63 -0.43
#